data_c77e97683d2dd18f76f88eebaed094fa
#
_entry.id   c77e97683d2dd18f76f88eebaed094fa
#
_cell.length_a   1.000
_cell.length_b   1.000
_cell.length_c   1.000
_cell.angle_alpha   90.00
_cell.angle_beta   90.00
_cell.angle_gamma   90.00
#
_symmetry.space_group_name_H-M   'P 1'
#
loop_
_entity.id
_entity.type
_entity.pdbx_description
1 polymer ?
#
loop_
_entity_poly.entity_id
_entity_poly.type
_entity_poly.pdbx_seq_one_letter_code
_entity_poly.pdbx_strand_id
1 'polypeptide(L)'
;VKESKPSWEEYALELAKTASIRSEDPFVKVGACALDYQNMVVGVGYNGLASGKDLSWENFSRDERRPLMIHAETNCLSLCKKGEVNILACTLLPCSYCANMITAYGVNTVVYEDEYDREDLELIKGIFDFNDVKLIKMADEEEVRSLSETRKVEIPHDDSFRLG
;
A
#
# COMPACT_ATOMS: atom_id res chain seq x y z
N VAL A 1 22.50 15.76 10.17
CA VAL A 1 21.80 15.56 8.89
C VAL A 1 20.32 15.63 9.20
N LYS A 2 19.61 16.61 8.66
CA LYS A 2 18.16 16.67 8.76
C LYS A 2 17.62 15.54 7.91
N GLU A 3 17.07 14.51 8.53
CA GLU A 3 16.31 13.49 7.79
C GLU A 3 15.16 14.17 7.03
N SER A 4 15.04 13.86 5.76
CA SER A 4 13.94 14.37 4.96
C SER A 4 12.63 13.80 5.49
N LYS A 5 11.61 14.63 5.60
CA LYS A 5 10.27 14.19 5.97
C LYS A 5 9.79 13.15 4.94
N PRO A 6 9.24 11.99 5.36
CA PRO A 6 8.72 11.01 4.43
C PRO A 6 7.61 11.58 3.54
N SER A 7 7.48 11.07 2.32
CA SER A 7 6.38 11.39 1.43
C SER A 7 5.04 10.87 2.01
N TRP A 8 3.92 11.34 1.46
CA TRP A 8 2.62 10.81 1.88
C TRP A 8 2.43 9.36 1.48
N GLU A 9 3.01 8.94 0.37
CA GLU A 9 3.05 7.55 -0.07
C GLU A 9 3.84 6.67 0.91
N GLU A 10 5.02 7.10 1.32
CA GLU A 10 5.84 6.42 2.34
C GLU A 10 5.11 6.35 3.67
N TYR A 11 4.51 7.45 4.12
CA TYR A 11 3.73 7.51 5.35
C TYR A 11 2.54 6.55 5.33
N ALA A 12 1.75 6.55 4.25
CA ALA A 12 0.63 5.65 4.09
C ALA A 12 1.06 4.16 4.09
N LEU A 13 2.20 3.86 3.45
CA LEU A 13 2.74 2.50 3.43
C LEU A 13 3.19 2.04 4.82
N GLU A 14 3.82 2.90 5.61
CA GLU A 14 4.19 2.57 6.99
C GLU A 14 2.96 2.29 7.87
N LEU A 15 1.88 3.04 7.69
CA LEU A 15 0.61 2.76 8.37
C LEU A 15 0.00 1.42 7.93
N ALA A 16 0.08 1.09 6.64
CA ALA A 16 -0.34 -0.20 6.12
C ALA A 16 0.47 -1.35 6.72
N LYS A 17 1.80 -1.20 6.84
CA LYS A 17 2.68 -2.17 7.51
C LYS A 17 2.28 -2.36 8.97
N THR A 18 2.02 -1.29 9.69
CA THR A 18 1.55 -1.34 11.07
C THR A 18 0.22 -2.07 11.18
N ALA A 19 -0.73 -1.81 10.28
CA ALA A 19 -2.00 -2.50 10.23
C ALA A 19 -1.84 -4.02 10.00
N SER A 20 -0.91 -4.43 9.15
CA SER A 20 -0.67 -5.85 8.84
C SER A 20 -0.31 -6.69 10.06
N ILE A 21 0.28 -6.08 11.11
CA ILE A 21 0.65 -6.76 12.36
C ILE A 21 -0.58 -7.38 13.06
N ARG A 22 -1.76 -6.78 12.85
CA ARG A 22 -3.02 -7.28 13.42
C ARG A 22 -3.59 -8.49 12.69
N SER A 23 -3.09 -8.84 11.51
CA SER A 23 -3.56 -10.02 10.80
C SER A 23 -3.31 -11.28 11.61
N GLU A 24 -4.32 -12.13 11.70
CA GLU A 24 -4.28 -13.45 12.33
C GLU A 24 -3.78 -14.55 11.38
N ASP A 25 -3.63 -14.24 10.09
CA ASP A 25 -3.11 -15.19 9.10
C ASP A 25 -1.67 -15.55 9.44
N PRO A 26 -1.37 -16.84 9.73
CA PRO A 26 -0.02 -17.25 10.09
C PRO A 26 0.93 -17.33 8.89
N PHE A 27 0.42 -17.21 7.66
CA PHE A 27 1.21 -17.38 6.42
C PHE A 27 1.51 -16.05 5.74
N VAL A 28 0.51 -15.20 5.58
CA VAL A 28 0.65 -13.92 4.89
C VAL A 28 -0.13 -12.84 5.61
N LYS A 29 0.58 -11.83 6.09
CA LYS A 29 -0.01 -10.66 6.73
C LYS A 29 0.05 -9.47 5.78
N VAL A 30 -1.12 -8.98 5.39
CA VAL A 30 -1.28 -7.85 4.49
C VAL A 30 -1.97 -6.71 5.21
N GLY A 31 -1.51 -5.49 4.97
CA GLY A 31 -2.13 -4.26 5.46
C GLY A 31 -2.42 -3.30 4.34
N ALA A 32 -3.41 -2.44 4.54
CA ALA A 32 -3.78 -1.36 3.65
C ALA A 32 -4.12 -0.10 4.42
N CYS A 33 -3.80 1.06 3.85
CA CYS A 33 -4.12 2.38 4.40
C CYS A 33 -4.56 3.31 3.29
N ALA A 34 -5.67 4.01 3.50
CA ALA A 34 -6.24 4.97 2.56
C ALA A 34 -6.10 6.39 3.07
N LEU A 35 -5.55 7.28 2.23
CA LEU A 35 -5.52 8.72 2.45
C LEU A 35 -6.48 9.42 1.48
N ASP A 36 -7.17 10.44 1.96
CA ASP A 36 -7.96 11.31 1.11
C ASP A 36 -7.10 12.39 0.41
N TYR A 37 -7.74 13.31 -0.33
CA TYR A 37 -7.04 14.38 -1.04
C TYR A 37 -6.46 15.48 -0.12
N GLN A 38 -6.80 15.49 1.15
CA GLN A 38 -6.21 16.30 2.20
C GLN A 38 -5.13 15.54 3.00
N ASN A 39 -4.78 14.34 2.57
CA ASN A 39 -3.83 13.44 3.22
C ASN A 39 -4.26 12.98 4.63
N MET A 40 -5.57 12.98 4.87
CA MET A 40 -6.14 12.41 6.09
C MET A 40 -6.32 10.90 5.93
N VAL A 41 -6.05 10.14 6.98
CA VAL A 41 -6.32 8.71 7.01
C VAL A 41 -7.82 8.48 7.11
N VAL A 42 -8.42 7.89 6.07
CA VAL A 42 -9.86 7.62 5.99
C VAL A 42 -10.20 6.13 6.08
N GLY A 43 -9.20 5.27 5.99
CA GLY A 43 -9.37 3.84 6.16
C GLY A 43 -8.04 3.15 6.46
N VAL A 44 -8.12 2.11 7.29
CA VAL A 44 -7.02 1.19 7.57
C VAL A 44 -7.61 -0.22 7.62
N GLY A 45 -6.92 -1.18 7.04
CA GLY A 45 -7.36 -2.57 7.02
C GLY A 45 -6.22 -3.57 7.03
N TYR A 46 -6.50 -4.77 7.43
CA TYR A 46 -5.60 -5.93 7.34
C TYR A 46 -6.40 -7.15 6.91
N ASN A 47 -5.74 -8.15 6.35
CA ASN A 47 -6.41 -9.37 5.92
C ASN A 47 -6.78 -10.22 7.14
N GLY A 48 -7.99 -10.79 7.12
CA GLY A 48 -8.48 -11.59 8.22
C GLY A 48 -9.88 -12.13 8.00
N LEU A 49 -10.36 -12.89 8.97
CA LEU A 49 -11.73 -13.38 9.02
C LEU A 49 -12.71 -12.23 9.31
N ALA A 50 -13.97 -12.44 9.01
CA ALA A 50 -15.03 -11.53 9.43
C ALA A 50 -15.02 -11.36 10.96
N SER A 51 -15.37 -10.15 11.42
CA SER A 51 -15.39 -9.82 12.85
C SER A 51 -16.15 -10.86 13.69
N GLY A 52 -15.56 -11.29 14.79
CA GLY A 52 -16.12 -12.27 15.70
C GLY A 52 -16.05 -13.72 15.22
N LYS A 53 -15.34 -13.98 14.13
CA LYS A 53 -15.07 -15.33 13.64
C LYS A 53 -13.65 -15.75 14.02
N ASP A 54 -13.51 -17.05 14.24
CA ASP A 54 -12.23 -17.70 14.56
C ASP A 54 -12.07 -18.96 13.71
N LEU A 55 -10.85 -19.37 13.50
CA LEU A 55 -10.50 -20.54 12.70
C LEU A 55 -9.34 -21.28 13.35
N SER A 56 -9.47 -22.61 13.44
CA SER A 56 -8.36 -23.49 13.80
C SER A 56 -7.48 -23.69 12.56
N TRP A 57 -6.46 -22.85 12.42
CA TRP A 57 -5.62 -22.74 11.21
C TRP A 57 -4.95 -24.05 10.80
N GLU A 58 -4.58 -24.90 11.77
CA GLU A 58 -3.99 -26.22 11.53
C GLU A 58 -4.94 -27.21 10.87
N ASN A 59 -6.24 -27.02 10.98
CA ASN A 59 -7.26 -27.93 10.47
C ASN A 59 -7.75 -27.58 9.07
N PHE A 60 -7.27 -26.48 8.50
CA PHE A 60 -7.73 -25.99 7.20
C PHE A 60 -6.56 -25.80 6.24
N SER A 61 -6.70 -26.36 5.04
CA SER A 61 -5.78 -26.12 3.94
C SER A 61 -5.86 -24.65 3.46
N ARG A 62 -4.87 -24.22 2.69
CA ARG A 62 -4.88 -22.90 2.08
C ARG A 62 -6.13 -22.65 1.23
N ASP A 63 -6.55 -23.64 0.45
CA ASP A 63 -7.68 -23.50 -0.47
C ASP A 63 -9.03 -23.42 0.28
N GLU A 64 -9.15 -24.06 1.43
CA GLU A 64 -10.31 -23.96 2.29
C GLU A 64 -10.39 -22.62 3.02
N ARG A 65 -9.24 -22.02 3.36
CA ARG A 65 -9.18 -20.75 4.09
C ARG A 65 -9.36 -19.53 3.20
N ARG A 66 -8.78 -19.55 2.00
CA ARG A 66 -8.80 -18.41 1.08
C ARG A 66 -10.18 -17.79 0.86
N PRO A 67 -11.25 -18.54 0.64
CA PRO A 67 -12.60 -17.97 0.49
C PRO A 67 -13.16 -17.30 1.74
N LEU A 68 -12.60 -17.62 2.92
CA LEU A 68 -13.06 -17.06 4.20
C LEU A 68 -12.34 -15.78 4.57
N MET A 69 -11.18 -15.51 3.94
CA MET A 69 -10.34 -14.35 4.24
C MET A 69 -10.84 -13.11 3.50
N ILE A 70 -11.08 -12.07 4.26
CA ILE A 70 -11.34 -10.74 3.70
C ILE A 70 -9.98 -10.08 3.48
N HIS A 71 -9.74 -9.58 2.28
CA HIS A 71 -8.47 -8.92 1.94
C HIS A 71 -8.34 -7.56 2.65
N ALA A 72 -7.09 -7.15 2.89
CA ALA A 72 -6.78 -5.90 3.58
C ALA A 72 -7.38 -4.68 2.86
N GLU A 73 -7.35 -4.67 1.52
CA GLU A 73 -7.90 -3.63 0.67
C GLU A 73 -9.41 -3.53 0.85
N THR A 74 -10.10 -4.65 0.90
CA THR A 74 -11.56 -4.71 1.14
C THR A 74 -11.90 -4.16 2.53
N ASN A 75 -11.20 -4.60 3.56
CA ASN A 75 -11.41 -4.10 4.92
C ASN A 75 -11.14 -2.60 5.02
N CYS A 76 -10.09 -2.11 4.36
CA CYS A 76 -9.74 -0.69 4.32
C CYS A 76 -10.83 0.12 3.59
N LEU A 77 -11.16 -0.25 2.36
CA LEU A 77 -12.11 0.49 1.52
C LEU A 77 -13.55 0.42 2.03
N SER A 78 -13.91 -0.60 2.81
CA SER A 78 -15.23 -0.68 3.45
C SER A 78 -15.52 0.48 4.41
N LEU A 79 -14.49 1.19 4.87
CA LEU A 79 -14.59 2.39 5.72
C LEU A 79 -14.67 3.68 4.91
N CYS A 80 -14.45 3.62 3.60
CA CYS A 80 -14.31 4.76 2.71
C CYS A 80 -15.56 4.97 1.84
N LYS A 81 -15.71 6.19 1.35
CA LYS A 81 -16.72 6.53 0.34
C LYS A 81 -16.10 6.46 -1.06
N LYS A 82 -16.92 6.17 -2.06
CA LYS A 82 -16.51 6.27 -3.47
C LYS A 82 -16.01 7.67 -3.78
N GLY A 83 -14.84 7.76 -4.45
CA GLY A 83 -14.22 9.02 -4.84
C GLY A 83 -13.48 9.75 -3.72
N GLU A 84 -13.48 9.21 -2.50
CA GLU A 84 -12.81 9.82 -1.34
C GLU A 84 -11.30 9.57 -1.32
N VAL A 85 -10.88 8.40 -1.77
CA VAL A 85 -9.49 7.94 -1.63
C VAL A 85 -8.61 8.46 -2.76
N ASN A 86 -7.58 9.22 -2.39
CA ASN A 86 -6.53 9.63 -3.29
C ASN A 86 -5.41 8.58 -3.38
N ILE A 87 -4.89 8.15 -2.24
CA ILE A 87 -3.80 7.16 -2.14
C ILE A 87 -4.29 5.96 -1.35
N LEU A 88 -4.15 4.77 -1.94
CA LEU A 88 -4.28 3.50 -1.24
C LEU A 88 -2.90 2.84 -1.19
N ALA A 89 -2.37 2.67 0.00
CA ALA A 89 -1.12 1.96 0.23
C ALA A 89 -1.41 0.52 0.66
N CYS A 90 -0.72 -0.43 0.05
CA CYS A 90 -0.83 -1.86 0.33
C CYS A 90 0.56 -2.45 0.57
N THR A 91 0.72 -3.29 1.57
CA THR A 91 2.01 -3.97 1.80
C THR A 91 2.32 -5.00 0.71
N LEU A 92 1.28 -5.49 0.04
CA LEU A 92 1.36 -6.43 -1.07
C LEU A 92 0.55 -5.92 -2.27
N LEU A 93 1.04 -6.14 -3.47
CA LEU A 93 0.30 -5.82 -4.69
C LEU A 93 -1.11 -6.45 -4.66
N PRO A 94 -2.18 -5.65 -4.82
CA PRO A 94 -3.55 -6.16 -4.82
C PRO A 94 -3.78 -7.26 -5.85
N CYS A 95 -4.62 -8.22 -5.52
CA CYS A 95 -5.06 -9.23 -6.50
C CYS A 95 -6.01 -8.62 -7.54
N SER A 96 -6.32 -9.36 -8.61
CA SER A 96 -7.18 -8.87 -9.70
C SER A 96 -8.58 -8.46 -9.22
N TYR A 97 -9.16 -9.18 -8.26
CA TYR A 97 -10.45 -8.81 -7.65
C TYR A 97 -10.37 -7.50 -6.87
N CYS A 98 -9.33 -7.34 -6.06
CA CYS A 98 -9.09 -6.09 -5.35
C CYS A 98 -8.78 -4.94 -6.31
N ALA A 99 -8.03 -5.18 -7.39
CA ALA A 99 -7.75 -4.17 -8.40
C ALA A 99 -9.04 -3.61 -9.04
N ASN A 100 -9.99 -4.49 -9.37
CA ASN A 100 -11.29 -4.07 -9.91
C ASN A 100 -12.12 -3.29 -8.86
N MET A 101 -12.12 -3.73 -7.61
CA MET A 101 -12.81 -3.04 -6.52
C MET A 101 -12.18 -1.65 -6.27
N ILE A 102 -10.87 -1.56 -6.22
CA ILE A 102 -10.11 -0.31 -6.06
C ILE A 102 -10.50 0.68 -7.16
N THR A 103 -10.55 0.21 -8.41
CA THR A 103 -11.03 0.99 -9.55
C THR A 103 -12.48 1.45 -9.36
N ALA A 104 -13.37 0.58 -8.92
CA ALA A 104 -14.78 0.90 -8.68
C ALA A 104 -14.98 1.95 -7.57
N TYR A 105 -14.08 2.00 -6.58
CA TYR A 105 -14.06 3.04 -5.55
C TYR A 105 -13.51 4.39 -6.05
N GLY A 106 -12.92 4.44 -7.23
CA GLY A 106 -12.36 5.65 -7.80
C GLY A 106 -11.06 6.09 -7.15
N VAL A 107 -10.27 5.14 -6.66
CA VAL A 107 -8.94 5.40 -6.09
C VAL A 107 -8.02 5.97 -7.18
N ASN A 108 -7.33 7.06 -6.88
CA ASN A 108 -6.45 7.72 -7.85
C ASN A 108 -5.09 7.03 -7.98
N THR A 109 -4.46 6.69 -6.87
CA THR A 109 -3.11 6.13 -6.82
C THR A 109 -3.06 4.94 -5.86
N VAL A 110 -2.44 3.86 -6.32
CA VAL A 110 -2.10 2.70 -5.49
C VAL A 110 -0.59 2.64 -5.33
N VAL A 111 -0.12 2.57 -4.10
CA VAL A 111 1.28 2.30 -3.79
C VAL A 111 1.39 0.93 -3.13
N TYR A 112 2.45 0.19 -3.43
CA TYR A 112 2.67 -1.12 -2.83
C TYR A 112 4.16 -1.36 -2.59
N GLU A 113 4.46 -2.24 -1.66
CA GLU A 113 5.85 -2.57 -1.31
C GLU A 113 6.30 -3.82 -2.04
N ASP A 114 5.54 -4.90 -1.91
CA ASP A 114 5.95 -6.22 -2.32
C ASP A 114 5.00 -6.86 -3.34
N GLU A 115 5.54 -7.73 -4.15
CA GLU A 115 4.78 -8.56 -5.09
C GLU A 115 5.31 -9.98 -5.01
N TYR A 116 4.40 -10.95 -5.02
CA TYR A 116 4.82 -12.34 -5.19
C TYR A 116 5.16 -12.61 -6.65
N ASP A 117 6.01 -13.61 -6.89
CA ASP A 117 6.13 -14.22 -8.20
C ASP A 117 4.78 -14.83 -8.56
N ARG A 118 4.07 -14.16 -9.47
CA ARG A 118 2.67 -14.44 -9.82
C ARG A 118 2.54 -14.43 -11.33
N GLU A 119 1.82 -15.43 -11.85
CA GLU A 119 1.48 -15.51 -13.28
C GLU A 119 0.55 -14.39 -13.74
N ASP A 120 -0.22 -13.78 -12.82
CA ASP A 120 -1.20 -12.73 -13.12
C ASP A 120 -0.69 -11.29 -12.94
N LEU A 121 0.60 -11.09 -12.71
CA LEU A 121 1.21 -9.78 -12.46
C LEU A 121 0.93 -8.77 -13.57
N GLU A 122 1.13 -9.16 -14.81
CA GLU A 122 0.88 -8.30 -15.99
C GLU A 122 -0.62 -8.01 -16.16
N LEU A 123 -1.49 -8.95 -15.82
CA LEU A 123 -2.94 -8.73 -15.82
C LEU A 123 -3.33 -7.65 -14.80
N ILE A 124 -2.80 -7.73 -13.59
CA ILE A 124 -3.11 -6.76 -12.53
C ILE A 124 -2.62 -5.36 -12.91
N LYS A 125 -1.40 -5.25 -13.39
CA LYS A 125 -0.85 -3.98 -13.90
C LYS A 125 -1.69 -3.43 -15.05
N GLY A 126 -2.13 -4.29 -15.96
CA GLY A 126 -3.02 -3.95 -17.07
C GLY A 126 -4.38 -3.44 -16.62
N ILE A 127 -4.96 -3.99 -15.55
CA ILE A 127 -6.23 -3.50 -14.99
C ILE A 127 -6.08 -2.06 -14.50
N PHE A 128 -5.03 -1.76 -13.76
CA PHE A 128 -4.79 -0.40 -13.27
C PHE A 128 -4.50 0.59 -14.39
N ASP A 129 -3.67 0.20 -15.35
CA ASP A 129 -3.33 1.03 -16.51
C ASP A 129 -4.57 1.34 -17.36
N PHE A 130 -5.37 0.34 -17.68
CA PHE A 130 -6.62 0.51 -18.45
C PHE A 130 -7.61 1.47 -17.78
N ASN A 131 -7.63 1.53 -16.46
CA ASN A 131 -8.54 2.36 -15.66
C ASN A 131 -7.91 3.67 -15.18
N ASP A 132 -6.76 4.06 -15.71
CA ASP A 132 -6.03 5.28 -15.36
C ASP A 132 -5.72 5.41 -13.86
N VAL A 133 -5.56 4.29 -13.16
CA VAL A 133 -5.11 4.24 -11.77
C VAL A 133 -3.59 4.19 -11.76
N LYS A 134 -2.96 5.17 -11.12
CA LYS A 134 -1.52 5.21 -11.00
C LYS A 134 -1.05 4.14 -10.03
N LEU A 135 -0.14 3.27 -10.48
CA LEU A 135 0.44 2.18 -9.69
C LEU A 135 1.93 2.43 -9.46
N ILE A 136 2.34 2.48 -8.21
CA ILE A 136 3.72 2.78 -7.80
C ILE A 136 4.22 1.66 -6.90
N LYS A 137 5.30 0.99 -7.31
CA LYS A 137 6.07 0.12 -6.42
C LYS A 137 7.03 0.99 -5.62
N MET A 138 6.94 0.91 -4.29
CA MET A 138 7.87 1.62 -3.41
C MET A 138 9.16 0.82 -3.31
N ALA A 139 10.29 1.52 -3.43
CA ALA A 139 11.61 0.90 -3.28
C ALA A 139 11.89 0.61 -1.79
N ASP A 140 12.59 -0.48 -1.50
CA ASP A 140 13.11 -0.75 -0.17
C ASP A 140 14.05 0.37 0.30
N GLU A 141 14.04 0.70 1.60
CA GLU A 141 14.88 1.76 2.18
C GLU A 141 16.38 1.58 1.87
N GLU A 142 16.86 0.35 1.70
CA GLU A 142 18.23 0.04 1.28
C GLU A 142 18.51 0.48 -0.16
N GLU A 143 17.55 0.31 -1.06
CA GLU A 143 17.69 0.72 -2.47
C GLU A 143 17.65 2.25 -2.61
N VAL A 144 16.79 2.91 -1.83
CA VAL A 144 16.72 4.38 -1.75
C VAL A 144 18.01 4.97 -1.16
N ARG A 145 18.58 4.33 -0.14
CA ARG A 145 19.88 4.74 0.43
C ARG A 145 21.01 4.63 -0.58
N SER A 146 21.09 3.54 -1.32
CA SER A 146 22.12 3.36 -2.35
C SER A 146 22.03 4.39 -3.48
N LEU A 147 20.79 4.76 -3.87
CA LEU A 147 20.55 5.80 -4.89
C LEU A 147 20.82 7.20 -4.37
N SER A 148 20.60 7.48 -3.09
CA SER A 148 20.89 8.80 -2.49
C SER A 148 22.38 9.01 -2.26
N GLU A 149 23.15 7.95 -2.00
CA GLU A 149 24.60 8.00 -1.87
C GLU A 149 25.31 8.23 -3.22
N THR A 150 24.72 7.78 -4.33
CA THR A 150 25.23 8.03 -5.68
C THR A 150 24.84 9.39 -6.26
N ARG A 151 23.84 10.07 -5.69
CA ARG A 151 23.44 11.44 -6.03
C ARG A 151 23.93 12.45 -5.00
N LYS A 152 25.23 12.52 -4.77
CA LYS A 152 25.82 13.74 -4.22
C LYS A 152 25.83 14.80 -5.32
N VAL A 153 24.71 15.48 -5.49
CA VAL A 153 24.67 16.73 -6.22
C VAL A 153 25.36 17.76 -5.31
N GLU A 154 26.55 18.18 -5.68
CA GLU A 154 27.18 19.35 -5.10
C GLU A 154 26.27 20.55 -5.42
N ILE A 155 25.57 21.05 -4.41
CA ILE A 155 24.87 22.33 -4.51
C ILE A 155 25.95 23.39 -4.40
N PRO A 156 26.19 24.22 -5.43
CA PRO A 156 27.10 25.33 -5.30
C PRO A 156 26.62 26.25 -4.17
N HIS A 157 27.43 26.50 -3.18
CA HIS A 157 27.17 27.55 -2.22
C HIS A 157 27.20 28.90 -2.95
N ASP A 158 26.05 29.46 -3.19
CA ASP A 158 25.92 30.86 -3.59
C ASP A 158 25.81 31.71 -2.33
N ASP A 159 26.91 32.36 -2.00
CA ASP A 159 27.04 33.30 -0.87
C ASP A 159 26.34 34.66 -1.11
N SER A 160 25.49 34.78 -2.13
CA SER A 160 24.94 36.08 -2.57
C SER A 160 23.70 36.56 -1.81
N PHE A 161 23.18 35.83 -0.78
CA PHE A 161 22.11 36.31 0.09
C PHE A 161 22.62 36.77 1.46
N ARG A 162 23.39 37.86 1.50
CA ARG A 162 23.49 38.71 2.69
C ARG A 162 22.47 39.84 2.53
N LEU A 163 21.42 39.75 3.32
CA LEU A 163 20.50 40.86 3.51
C LEU A 163 21.24 42.03 4.16
N GLY A 164 21.18 43.17 3.52
CA GLY A 164 21.49 44.46 4.11
C GLY A 164 20.36 44.91 5.02
#